data_12bebdbf7dbc044f1fcce3b49de48c14
#
_entry.id   12bebdbf7dbc044f1fcce3b49de48c14
#
_cell.length_a   1.000
_cell.length_b   1.000
_cell.length_c   1.000
_cell.angle_alpha   90.00
_cell.angle_beta   90.00
_cell.angle_gamma   90.00
#
_symmetry.space_group_name_H-M   'P 1'
#
loop_
_entity.id
_entity.type
_entity.pdbx_description
1 polymer ?
#
loop_
_entity_poly.entity_id
_entity_poly.type
_entity_poly.pdbx_seq_one_letter_code
_entity_poly.pdbx_strand_id
1 'polypeptide(L)'
;ASDVYKRQAYAWAVETSIYIRTDAKHLGLGKLLYTALEGALKLQNITNVNACIAHPTVPDEYLTLNSEQFHEHLGYRFVGRFTGCAYKFGRWYDMVWMEKHIGEHVHPQPLILGIKQIEKEAEEMLSPLIRRASGA
;
A
#
# COMPACT_ATOMS: atom_id res chain seq x y z
N ALA A 1 8.22 -27.73 0.45
CA ALA A 1 8.09 -27.52 -1.00
C ALA A 1 6.87 -26.66 -1.35
N SER A 2 5.73 -26.88 -0.71
CA SER A 2 4.50 -26.10 -1.01
C SER A 2 4.60 -24.62 -0.67
N ASP A 3 5.32 -24.25 0.39
CA ASP A 3 5.46 -22.85 0.82
C ASP A 3 6.39 -22.06 -0.10
N VAL A 4 7.46 -22.67 -0.58
CA VAL A 4 8.36 -22.03 -1.55
C VAL A 4 7.64 -21.78 -2.87
N TYR A 5 6.85 -22.75 -3.31
CA TYR A 5 6.05 -22.63 -4.54
C TYR A 5 4.97 -21.55 -4.43
N LYS A 6 4.28 -21.48 -3.30
CA LYS A 6 3.27 -20.44 -3.04
C LYS A 6 3.90 -19.05 -3.00
N ARG A 7 5.06 -18.90 -2.36
CA ARG A 7 5.78 -17.63 -2.31
C ARG A 7 6.22 -17.16 -3.69
N GLN A 8 6.67 -18.06 -4.55
CA GLN A 8 7.03 -17.72 -5.93
C GLN A 8 5.82 -17.29 -6.75
N ALA A 9 4.68 -17.94 -6.58
CA ALA A 9 3.44 -17.59 -7.27
C ALA A 9 2.94 -16.18 -6.93
N TYR A 10 3.20 -15.71 -5.71
CA TYR A 10 2.78 -14.39 -5.24
C TYR A 10 3.90 -13.34 -5.26
N ALA A 11 4.99 -13.60 -5.99
CA ALA A 11 6.15 -12.71 -5.99
C ALA A 11 5.85 -11.29 -6.49
N TRP A 12 4.86 -11.14 -7.37
CA TRP A 12 4.47 -9.85 -7.96
C TRP A 12 3.39 -9.10 -7.18
N ALA A 13 2.95 -9.63 -6.05
CA ALA A 13 1.97 -9.00 -5.17
C ALA A 13 2.60 -8.64 -3.83
N VAL A 14 2.33 -7.44 -3.34
CA VAL A 14 2.83 -6.99 -2.04
C VAL A 14 1.71 -6.40 -1.21
N GLU A 15 1.83 -6.50 0.10
CA GLU A 15 1.02 -5.77 1.05
C GLU A 15 1.81 -4.53 1.49
N THR A 16 1.13 -3.40 1.55
CA THR A 16 1.74 -2.12 1.96
C THR A 16 1.04 -1.55 3.18
N SER A 17 1.82 -0.88 4.03
CA SER A 17 1.32 -0.11 5.16
C SER A 17 2.09 1.20 5.26
N ILE A 18 1.38 2.29 5.52
CA ILE A 18 1.99 3.60 5.71
C ILE A 18 1.48 4.20 7.02
N TYR A 19 2.40 4.66 7.82
CA TYR A 19 2.11 5.31 9.11
C TYR A 19 2.56 6.76 9.06
N ILE A 20 1.66 7.69 9.43
CA ILE A 20 1.94 9.11 9.46
C ILE A 20 1.71 9.62 10.88
N ARG A 21 2.62 10.45 11.37
CA ARG A 21 2.46 11.11 12.66
C ARG A 21 1.15 11.89 12.69
N THR A 22 0.51 11.90 13.85
CA THR A 22 -0.81 12.54 14.03
C THR A 22 -0.76 14.05 13.70
N ASP A 23 0.35 14.71 14.02
CA ASP A 23 0.55 16.14 13.74
C ASP A 23 0.82 16.45 12.27
N ALA A 24 1.07 15.44 11.44
CA ALA A 24 1.38 15.58 10.02
C ALA A 24 0.26 15.05 9.09
N LYS A 25 -0.86 14.56 9.63
CA LYS A 25 -1.92 13.91 8.84
C LYS A 25 -2.57 14.79 7.78
N HIS A 26 -2.60 16.09 7.96
CA HIS A 26 -3.27 17.02 7.05
C HIS A 26 -2.36 17.68 6.01
N LEU A 27 -1.10 17.21 5.89
CA LEU A 27 -0.10 17.80 5.00
C LEU A 27 -0.01 17.11 3.62
N GLY A 28 -0.91 16.19 3.31
CA GLY A 28 -0.88 15.44 2.06
C GLY A 28 0.25 14.42 1.95
N LEU A 29 0.93 14.13 3.05
CA LEU A 29 2.09 13.22 3.09
C LEU A 29 1.71 11.78 2.75
N GLY A 30 0.51 11.33 3.12
CA GLY A 30 0.03 9.99 2.79
C GLY A 30 -0.01 9.75 1.29
N LYS A 31 -0.54 10.69 0.54
CA LYS A 31 -0.58 10.62 -0.92
C LYS A 31 0.83 10.61 -1.53
N LEU A 32 1.73 11.46 -1.04
CA LEU A 32 3.11 11.50 -1.50
C LEU A 32 3.85 10.19 -1.21
N LEU A 33 3.68 9.64 -0.02
CA LEU A 33 4.30 8.37 0.38
C LEU A 33 3.80 7.21 -0.49
N TYR A 34 2.48 7.12 -0.73
CA TYR A 34 1.93 6.10 -1.63
C TYR A 34 2.41 6.29 -3.07
N THR A 35 2.48 7.51 -3.56
CA THR A 35 3.00 7.80 -4.91
C THR A 35 4.45 7.33 -5.03
N ALA A 36 5.28 7.64 -4.04
CA ALA A 36 6.68 7.23 -4.00
C ALA A 36 6.82 5.70 -3.92
N LEU A 37 6.09 5.07 -3.02
CA LEU A 37 6.13 3.62 -2.80
C LEU A 37 5.64 2.85 -4.04
N GLU A 38 4.50 3.21 -4.59
CA GLU A 38 3.96 2.57 -5.78
C GLU A 38 4.86 2.79 -7.00
N GLY A 39 5.46 3.98 -7.14
CA GLY A 39 6.43 4.25 -8.18
C GLY A 39 7.66 3.35 -8.10
N ALA A 40 8.22 3.16 -6.91
CA ALA A 40 9.34 2.26 -6.69
C ALA A 40 8.96 0.79 -6.97
N LEU A 41 7.81 0.35 -6.47
CA LEU A 41 7.31 -1.00 -6.69
C LEU A 41 7.07 -1.29 -8.18
N LYS A 42 6.55 -0.31 -8.91
CA LYS A 42 6.36 -0.42 -10.36
C LYS A 42 7.68 -0.59 -11.10
N LEU A 43 8.72 0.12 -10.70
CA LEU A 43 10.09 -0.05 -11.24
C LEU A 43 10.64 -1.44 -10.94
N GLN A 44 10.23 -2.07 -9.86
CA GLN A 44 10.62 -3.44 -9.49
C GLN A 44 9.80 -4.52 -10.22
N ASN A 45 8.89 -4.16 -11.11
CA ASN A 45 7.96 -5.05 -11.81
C ASN A 45 6.88 -5.67 -10.92
N ILE A 46 6.58 -5.07 -9.78
CA ILE A 46 5.42 -5.44 -8.96
C ILE A 46 4.14 -5.02 -9.69
N THR A 47 3.16 -5.90 -9.71
CA THR A 47 1.89 -5.66 -10.41
C THR A 47 0.72 -5.37 -9.48
N ASN A 48 0.71 -5.96 -8.29
CA ASN A 48 -0.41 -5.89 -7.36
C ASN A 48 0.04 -5.31 -6.02
N VAL A 49 -0.73 -4.36 -5.53
CA VAL A 49 -0.55 -3.78 -4.19
C VAL A 49 -1.82 -4.00 -3.39
N ASN A 50 -1.69 -4.61 -2.23
CA ASN A 50 -2.80 -4.90 -1.34
C ASN A 50 -2.66 -4.09 -0.05
N ALA A 51 -3.78 -3.64 0.49
CA ALA A 51 -3.85 -2.95 1.77
C ALA A 51 -4.87 -3.65 2.67
N CYS A 52 -4.48 -3.90 3.91
CA CYS A 52 -5.35 -4.45 4.94
C CYS A 52 -5.66 -3.33 5.94
N ILE A 53 -6.93 -3.00 6.08
CA ILE A 53 -7.39 -1.83 6.82
C ILE A 53 -8.34 -2.26 7.92
N ALA A 54 -8.06 -1.84 9.16
CA ALA A 54 -8.98 -2.05 10.27
C ALA A 54 -10.22 -1.17 10.08
N HIS A 55 -11.38 -1.79 10.14
CA HIS A 55 -12.67 -1.14 9.94
C HIS A 55 -13.49 -1.20 11.23
N PRO A 56 -13.73 -0.06 11.90
CA PRO A 56 -14.62 -0.04 13.05
C PRO A 56 -16.08 -0.16 12.60
N THR A 57 -16.88 -0.91 13.36
CA THR A 57 -18.34 -0.97 13.12
C THR A 57 -18.96 0.42 13.29
N VAL A 58 -18.45 1.17 14.26
CA VAL A 58 -18.78 2.58 14.52
C VAL A 58 -17.46 3.32 14.68
N PRO A 59 -17.27 4.50 14.05
CA PRO A 59 -16.06 5.28 14.26
C PRO A 59 -15.82 5.54 15.74
N ASP A 60 -14.60 5.32 16.21
CA ASP A 60 -14.23 5.49 17.60
C ASP A 60 -13.00 6.41 17.75
N GLU A 61 -12.50 6.55 18.98
CA GLU A 61 -11.34 7.38 19.30
C GLU A 61 -10.02 6.88 18.70
N TYR A 62 -9.96 5.61 18.27
CA TYR A 62 -8.76 4.97 17.74
C TYR A 62 -8.76 4.87 16.22
N LEU A 63 -9.92 4.58 15.63
CA LEU A 63 -10.07 4.32 14.19
C LEU A 63 -11.27 5.07 13.62
N THR A 64 -11.12 5.54 12.38
CA THR A 64 -12.17 6.21 11.62
C THR A 64 -12.36 5.52 10.27
N LEU A 65 -13.47 5.82 9.56
CA LEU A 65 -13.72 5.31 8.21
C LEU A 65 -12.85 5.97 7.13
N ASN A 66 -12.04 6.97 7.51
CA ASN A 66 -11.22 7.74 6.57
C ASN A 66 -10.16 6.93 5.84
N SER A 67 -9.65 5.85 6.45
CA SER A 67 -8.64 4.99 5.82
C SER A 67 -9.13 4.34 4.54
N GLU A 68 -10.35 3.79 4.53
CA GLU A 68 -10.93 3.21 3.31
C GLU A 68 -11.12 4.27 2.23
N GLN A 69 -11.73 5.40 2.60
CA GLN A 69 -11.97 6.52 1.68
C GLN A 69 -10.65 7.04 1.09
N PHE A 70 -9.62 7.14 1.91
CA PHE A 70 -8.30 7.55 1.47
C PHE A 70 -7.73 6.59 0.42
N HIS A 71 -7.83 5.29 0.64
CA HIS A 71 -7.37 4.29 -0.31
C HIS A 71 -8.20 4.28 -1.59
N GLU A 72 -9.53 4.49 -1.51
CA GLU A 72 -10.38 4.66 -2.69
C GLU A 72 -9.93 5.84 -3.55
N HIS A 73 -9.60 6.96 -2.94
CA HIS A 73 -9.08 8.14 -3.66
C HIS A 73 -7.73 7.89 -4.34
N LEU A 74 -6.95 6.95 -3.82
CA LEU A 74 -5.68 6.53 -4.43
C LEU A 74 -5.87 5.47 -5.54
N GLY A 75 -7.11 5.06 -5.81
CA GLY A 75 -7.42 4.08 -6.83
C GLY A 75 -7.48 2.63 -6.36
N TYR A 76 -7.48 2.39 -5.06
CA TYR A 76 -7.71 1.05 -4.49
C TYR A 76 -9.18 0.70 -4.58
N ARG A 77 -9.47 -0.57 -4.81
CA ARG A 77 -10.85 -1.09 -4.80
C ARG A 77 -11.06 -2.07 -3.65
N PHE A 78 -12.26 -2.13 -3.13
CA PHE A 78 -12.68 -3.08 -2.12
C PHE A 78 -12.63 -4.51 -2.66
N VAL A 79 -12.02 -5.42 -1.90
CA VAL A 79 -11.95 -6.85 -2.24
C VAL A 79 -12.84 -7.67 -1.33
N GLY A 80 -12.73 -7.47 -0.03
CA GLY A 80 -13.49 -8.25 0.92
C GLY A 80 -13.30 -7.78 2.37
N ARG A 81 -14.09 -8.39 3.27
CA ARG A 81 -14.12 -8.02 4.68
C ARG A 81 -14.16 -9.27 5.54
N PHE A 82 -13.26 -9.34 6.52
CA PHE A 82 -13.31 -10.33 7.59
C PHE A 82 -13.92 -9.69 8.84
N THR A 83 -15.00 -10.25 9.31
CA THR A 83 -15.73 -9.69 10.46
C THR A 83 -15.16 -10.19 11.78
N GLY A 84 -14.94 -9.25 12.71
CA GLY A 84 -14.50 -9.55 14.07
C GLY A 84 -13.22 -10.38 14.16
N CYS A 85 -12.26 -10.14 13.28
CA CYS A 85 -11.03 -10.93 13.21
C CYS A 85 -9.82 -10.30 13.91
N ALA A 86 -9.91 -9.03 14.32
CA ALA A 86 -8.84 -8.32 15.01
C ALA A 86 -9.30 -7.79 16.36
N TYR A 87 -8.54 -8.10 17.40
CA TYR A 87 -8.81 -7.62 18.76
C TYR A 87 -7.72 -6.65 19.20
N LYS A 88 -8.08 -5.39 19.43
CA LYS A 88 -7.16 -4.34 19.86
C LYS A 88 -7.90 -3.24 20.62
N PHE A 89 -7.24 -2.61 21.56
CA PHE A 89 -7.82 -1.57 22.42
C PHE A 89 -9.07 -2.01 23.16
N GLY A 90 -9.15 -3.30 23.56
CA GLY A 90 -10.32 -3.87 24.23
C GLY A 90 -11.54 -4.05 23.33
N ARG A 91 -11.38 -4.00 22.02
CA ARG A 91 -12.48 -4.06 21.03
C ARG A 91 -12.16 -4.99 19.87
N TRP A 92 -13.19 -5.53 19.27
CA TRP A 92 -13.10 -6.27 18.02
C TRP A 92 -13.28 -5.35 16.82
N TYR A 93 -12.48 -5.57 15.80
CA TYR A 93 -12.55 -4.84 14.54
C TYR A 93 -12.68 -5.82 13.37
N ASP A 94 -13.36 -5.37 12.33
CA ASP A 94 -13.31 -6.04 11.05
C ASP A 94 -12.05 -5.62 10.31
N MET A 95 -11.60 -6.48 9.41
CA MET A 95 -10.47 -6.15 8.52
C MET A 95 -10.98 -6.12 7.09
N VAL A 96 -10.72 -5.00 6.41
CA VAL A 96 -11.08 -4.80 5.01
C VAL A 96 -9.81 -4.94 4.16
N TRP A 97 -9.91 -5.72 3.10
CA TRP A 97 -8.86 -5.83 2.10
C TRP A 97 -9.22 -4.99 0.88
N MET A 98 -8.26 -4.19 0.46
CA MET A 98 -8.34 -3.37 -0.76
C MET A 98 -7.14 -3.70 -1.65
N GLU A 99 -7.32 -3.57 -2.96
CA GLU A 99 -6.24 -3.84 -3.92
C GLU A 99 -6.13 -2.76 -4.98
N LYS A 100 -4.94 -2.64 -5.55
CA LYS A 100 -4.66 -1.81 -6.70
C LYS A 100 -3.68 -2.51 -7.63
N HIS A 101 -3.99 -2.54 -8.91
CA HIS A 101 -3.06 -3.00 -9.93
C HIS A 101 -2.22 -1.83 -10.40
N ILE A 102 -0.90 -1.94 -10.26
CA ILE A 102 0.06 -0.90 -10.66
C ILE A 102 0.88 -1.28 -11.89
N GLY A 103 0.75 -2.52 -12.35
CA GLY A 103 1.42 -3.01 -13.54
C GLY A 103 0.53 -3.98 -14.32
N GLU A 104 0.86 -4.21 -15.58
CA GLU A 104 0.12 -5.12 -16.42
C GLU A 104 0.48 -6.58 -16.13
N HIS A 105 -0.52 -7.47 -16.22
CA HIS A 105 -0.32 -8.91 -16.18
C HIS A 105 -0.06 -9.40 -17.60
N VAL A 106 1.20 -9.70 -17.89
CA VAL A 106 1.64 -10.13 -19.23
C VAL A 106 2.29 -11.51 -19.18
N HIS A 107 2.49 -12.12 -20.33
CA HIS A 107 3.19 -13.41 -20.43
C HIS A 107 4.26 -13.36 -21.51
N PRO A 108 5.53 -13.65 -21.18
CA PRO A 108 6.08 -13.90 -19.84
C PRO A 108 6.08 -12.64 -18.97
N GLN A 109 5.85 -12.82 -17.68
CA GLN A 109 5.90 -11.71 -16.72
C GLN A 109 7.37 -11.33 -16.43
N PRO A 110 7.75 -10.04 -16.53
CA PRO A 110 9.10 -9.59 -16.16
C PRO A 110 9.44 -9.97 -14.71
N LEU A 111 10.67 -10.41 -14.49
CA LEU A 111 11.13 -10.80 -13.15
C LEU A 111 11.19 -9.61 -12.22
N ILE A 112 11.00 -9.87 -10.94
CA ILE A 112 11.14 -8.88 -9.87
C ILE A 112 12.59 -8.38 -9.84
N LEU A 113 12.76 -7.06 -9.78
CA LEU A 113 14.05 -6.41 -9.65
C LEU A 113 14.28 -5.99 -8.21
N GLY A 114 15.53 -6.13 -7.74
CA GLY A 114 15.95 -5.66 -6.43
C GLY A 114 16.11 -4.13 -6.39
N ILE A 115 16.14 -3.57 -5.19
CA ILE A 115 16.30 -2.12 -4.97
C ILE A 115 17.56 -1.58 -5.66
N LYS A 116 18.68 -2.29 -5.57
CA LYS A 116 19.95 -1.88 -6.20
C LYS A 116 19.84 -1.79 -7.72
N GLN A 117 19.03 -2.65 -8.35
CA GLN A 117 18.83 -2.68 -9.79
C GLN A 117 18.02 -1.49 -10.32
N ILE A 118 17.20 -0.87 -9.47
CA ILE A 118 16.33 0.26 -9.82
C ILE A 118 16.76 1.58 -9.18
N GLU A 119 17.89 1.60 -8.48
CA GLU A 119 18.33 2.71 -7.63
C GLU A 119 18.37 4.04 -8.38
N LYS A 120 18.94 4.06 -9.58
CA LYS A 120 19.07 5.27 -10.41
C LYS A 120 17.69 5.81 -10.83
N GLU A 121 16.84 4.95 -11.35
CA GLU A 121 15.49 5.32 -11.79
C GLU A 121 14.62 5.74 -10.60
N ALA A 122 14.79 5.07 -9.45
CA ALA A 122 14.09 5.42 -8.22
C ALA A 122 14.51 6.81 -7.72
N GLU A 123 15.79 7.15 -7.73
CA GLU A 123 16.28 8.48 -7.36
C GLU A 123 15.71 9.57 -8.27
N GLU A 124 15.70 9.35 -9.57
CA GLU A 124 15.16 10.29 -10.56
C GLU A 124 13.65 10.52 -10.33
N MET A 125 12.90 9.47 -9.99
CA MET A 125 11.48 9.55 -9.72
C MET A 125 11.19 10.23 -8.37
N LEU A 126 11.97 9.93 -7.33
CA LEU A 126 11.72 10.43 -5.96
C LEU A 126 12.12 11.88 -5.77
N SER A 127 13.10 12.38 -6.50
CA SER A 127 13.60 13.76 -6.32
C SER A 127 12.52 14.84 -6.41
N PRO A 128 11.60 14.84 -7.40
CA PRO A 128 10.50 15.79 -7.43
C PRO A 128 9.53 15.66 -6.26
N LEU A 129 9.28 14.42 -5.78
CA LEU A 129 8.39 14.17 -4.66
C LEU A 129 8.98 14.66 -3.35
N ILE A 130 10.27 14.47 -3.13
CA ILE A 130 11.00 14.99 -1.97
C ILE A 130 10.95 16.52 -1.94
N ARG A 131 11.15 17.18 -3.08
CA ARG A 131 11.02 18.64 -3.16
C ARG A 131 9.63 19.13 -2.79
N ARG A 132 8.57 18.45 -3.23
CA ARG A 132 7.20 18.80 -2.84
C ARG A 132 6.99 18.65 -1.32
N ALA A 133 7.50 17.58 -0.75
CA ALA A 133 7.35 17.31 0.69
C ALA A 133 8.08 18.36 1.55
N SER A 134 9.19 18.91 1.07
CA SER A 134 9.95 19.95 1.76
C SER A 134 9.43 21.37 1.51
N GLY A 135 8.38 21.53 0.71
CA GLY A 135 7.81 22.85 0.40
C GLY A 135 8.65 23.70 -0.54
N ALA A 136 9.57 23.08 -1.22
CA ALA A 136 10.46 23.76 -2.16
C ALA A 136 9.91 23.76 -3.59
#